data_3565e6752eea9457e80b5911f7b81e12
#
_entry.id   3565e6752eea9457e80b5911f7b81e12
#
_cell.length_a   1.000
_cell.length_b   1.000
_cell.length_c   1.000
_cell.angle_alpha   90.00
_cell.angle_beta   90.00
_cell.angle_gamma   90.00
#
_symmetry.space_group_name_H-M   'P 1'
#
loop_
_entity.id
_entity.type
_entity.pdbx_description
1 polymer ?
#
loop_
_entity_poly.entity_id
_entity_poly.type
_entity_poly.pdbx_seq_one_letter_code
_entity_poly.pdbx_strand_id
1 'polypeptide(L)'
;MIVPILTGPKILYRMLDSIDYPVSKLVIIDNGDCLNTSTGWPVEHVQSTKVIKMPANLGVAGSWNLGIKAAPFAPWWLIVNFDVTWPAGSLKMFAETANADEIVLSQCLQPWSAFAIGENVIKRVGLFDEGFHPAYFEDNDYARRCSGEVIRPAPIPVNHQNSSTLAAADYGEKNNRTYISNLDYFQAGGGGWSLERRRANSWD
;
A
#
# COMPACT_ATOMS: atom_id res chain seq x y z
N MET A 1 -1.24 3.35 10.03
CA MET A 1 -1.46 2.29 9.02
C MET A 1 -2.16 2.88 7.81
N ILE A 2 -1.75 2.50 6.60
CA ILE A 2 -2.30 2.98 5.31
C ILE A 2 -2.75 1.76 4.51
N VAL A 3 -3.99 1.74 4.04
CA VAL A 3 -4.59 0.59 3.34
C VAL A 3 -5.34 1.07 2.10
N PRO A 4 -4.83 0.86 0.89
CA PRO A 4 -5.60 1.06 -0.34
C PRO A 4 -6.57 -0.11 -0.58
N ILE A 5 -7.75 0.20 -1.10
CA ILE A 5 -8.72 -0.79 -1.56
C ILE A 5 -9.35 -0.32 -2.88
N LEU A 6 -9.56 -1.25 -3.82
CA LEU A 6 -10.29 -1.00 -5.07
C LEU A 6 -11.62 -1.75 -5.07
N THR A 7 -11.64 -2.99 -4.58
CA THR A 7 -12.82 -3.87 -4.55
C THR A 7 -12.70 -4.87 -3.41
N GLY A 8 -13.74 -5.68 -3.18
CA GLY A 8 -13.69 -6.79 -2.21
C GLY A 8 -13.71 -6.35 -0.74
N PRO A 9 -14.65 -5.50 -0.28
CA PRO A 9 -14.67 -4.97 1.08
C PRO A 9 -14.69 -6.05 2.18
N LYS A 10 -15.21 -7.23 1.89
CA LYS A 10 -15.19 -8.37 2.84
C LYS A 10 -13.77 -8.85 3.16
N ILE A 11 -12.84 -8.68 2.23
CA ILE A 11 -11.44 -9.06 2.43
C ILE A 11 -10.78 -8.03 3.36
N LEU A 12 -11.03 -6.74 3.13
CA LEU A 12 -10.60 -5.68 4.03
C LEU A 12 -11.11 -5.91 5.46
N TYR A 13 -12.38 -6.27 5.64
CA TYR A 13 -12.91 -6.52 6.99
C TYR A 13 -12.15 -7.62 7.71
N ARG A 14 -11.79 -8.72 7.03
CA ARG A 14 -10.96 -9.78 7.63
C ARG A 14 -9.58 -9.29 8.05
N MET A 15 -8.98 -8.39 7.27
CA MET A 15 -7.71 -7.75 7.63
C MET A 15 -7.90 -6.90 8.88
N LEU A 16 -8.95 -6.08 8.95
CA LEU A 16 -9.25 -5.22 10.09
C LEU A 16 -9.54 -6.02 11.36
N ASP A 17 -10.29 -7.13 11.24
CA ASP A 17 -10.60 -8.04 12.35
C ASP A 17 -9.35 -8.75 12.91
N SER A 18 -8.27 -8.82 12.14
CA SER A 18 -6.99 -9.42 12.56
C SER A 18 -6.04 -8.43 13.25
N ILE A 19 -6.42 -7.16 13.42
CA ILE A 19 -5.61 -6.16 14.12
C ILE A 19 -5.63 -6.47 15.63
N ASP A 20 -4.48 -6.83 16.18
CA ASP A 20 -4.31 -7.26 17.58
C ASP A 20 -3.41 -6.34 18.41
N TYR A 21 -3.00 -5.22 17.84
CA TYR A 21 -2.07 -4.27 18.48
C TYR A 21 -2.48 -2.81 18.23
N PRO A 22 -2.25 -1.88 19.16
CA PRO A 22 -2.67 -0.50 19.02
C PRO A 22 -2.17 0.19 17.76
N VAL A 23 -3.10 0.75 16.98
CA VAL A 23 -2.86 1.58 15.80
C VAL A 23 -3.39 2.97 16.08
N SER A 24 -2.51 3.98 16.10
CA SER A 24 -2.89 5.36 16.39
C SER A 24 -3.79 5.95 15.30
N LYS A 25 -3.51 5.64 14.03
CA LYS A 25 -4.30 6.12 12.90
C LYS A 25 -4.35 5.10 11.77
N LEU A 26 -5.56 4.78 11.33
CA LEU A 26 -5.84 4.00 10.14
C LEU A 26 -6.35 4.93 9.02
N VAL A 27 -5.68 4.93 7.87
CA VAL A 27 -6.10 5.66 6.67
C VAL A 27 -6.44 4.64 5.60
N ILE A 28 -7.70 4.57 5.20
CA ILE A 28 -8.17 3.70 4.12
C ILE A 28 -8.41 4.58 2.89
N ILE A 29 -7.79 4.21 1.76
CA ILE A 29 -7.98 4.88 0.48
C ILE A 29 -8.92 4.03 -0.36
N ASP A 30 -10.17 4.44 -0.49
CA ASP A 30 -11.21 3.74 -1.25
C ASP A 30 -11.20 4.23 -2.70
N ASN A 31 -10.50 3.48 -3.56
CA ASN A 31 -10.34 3.77 -4.98
C ASN A 31 -11.54 3.32 -5.84
N GLY A 32 -12.42 2.49 -5.31
CA GLY A 32 -13.52 1.89 -6.06
C GLY A 32 -14.91 2.24 -5.53
N ASP A 33 -15.00 3.21 -4.60
CA ASP A 33 -16.26 3.58 -3.92
C ASP A 33 -17.01 2.35 -3.34
N CYS A 34 -16.24 1.37 -2.87
CA CYS A 34 -16.78 0.09 -2.42
C CYS A 34 -17.14 0.04 -0.93
N LEU A 35 -16.84 1.10 -0.17
CA LEU A 35 -17.05 1.18 1.27
C LEU A 35 -18.24 2.05 1.64
N ASN A 36 -19.10 1.53 2.51
CA ASN A 36 -20.15 2.36 3.13
C ASN A 36 -19.55 3.12 4.33
N THR A 37 -19.53 4.45 4.27
CA THR A 37 -18.97 5.31 5.31
C THR A 37 -20.04 5.97 6.18
N SER A 38 -21.33 5.70 5.97
CA SER A 38 -22.44 6.37 6.68
C SER A 38 -22.53 6.03 8.18
N THR A 39 -21.96 4.91 8.61
CA THR A 39 -22.08 4.41 9.99
C THR A 39 -20.81 4.60 10.84
N GLY A 40 -19.82 5.31 10.33
CA GLY A 40 -18.50 5.36 10.96
C GLY A 40 -17.73 4.04 10.77
N TRP A 41 -16.48 4.02 11.22
CA TRP A 41 -15.58 2.86 11.07
C TRP A 41 -14.85 2.59 12.39
N PRO A 42 -15.57 2.18 13.45
CA PRO A 42 -14.89 1.70 14.64
C PRO A 42 -14.17 0.39 14.32
N VAL A 43 -12.86 0.36 14.53
CA VAL A 43 -12.03 -0.83 14.40
C VAL A 43 -11.37 -1.06 15.76
N GLU A 44 -11.46 -2.27 16.29
CA GLU A 44 -10.82 -2.61 17.55
C GLU A 44 -9.31 -2.32 17.47
N HIS A 45 -8.71 -1.88 18.56
CA HIS A 45 -7.31 -1.46 18.65
C HIS A 45 -6.91 -0.25 17.78
N VAL A 46 -7.84 0.43 17.09
CA VAL A 46 -7.56 1.62 16.28
C VAL A 46 -8.12 2.88 16.95
N GLN A 47 -7.23 3.86 17.24
CA GLN A 47 -7.64 5.08 17.92
C GLN A 47 -8.42 6.03 17.01
N SER A 48 -8.04 6.12 15.74
CA SER A 48 -8.77 6.93 14.76
C SER A 48 -8.74 6.30 13.37
N THR A 49 -9.89 6.28 12.69
CA THR A 49 -10.01 5.79 11.31
C THR A 49 -10.45 6.93 10.40
N LYS A 50 -9.76 7.05 9.25
CA LYS A 50 -10.14 7.97 8.17
C LYS A 50 -10.29 7.18 6.87
N VAL A 51 -11.49 7.21 6.29
CA VAL A 51 -11.74 6.69 4.93
C VAL A 51 -11.71 7.87 3.96
N ILE A 52 -10.91 7.77 2.92
CA ILE A 52 -10.81 8.76 1.84
C ILE A 52 -11.32 8.08 0.57
N LYS A 53 -12.52 8.46 0.15
CA LYS A 53 -13.12 8.00 -1.11
C LYS A 53 -12.53 8.80 -2.27
N MET A 54 -12.14 8.08 -3.29
CA MET A 54 -11.56 8.69 -4.48
C MET A 54 -12.56 8.73 -5.63
N PRO A 55 -12.62 9.82 -6.42
CA PRO A 55 -13.51 9.91 -7.58
C PRO A 55 -13.06 9.02 -8.75
N ALA A 56 -11.83 8.54 -8.71
CA ALA A 56 -11.22 7.61 -9.66
C ALA A 56 -10.09 6.85 -9.00
N ASN A 57 -9.73 5.69 -9.54
CA ASN A 57 -8.63 4.89 -9.03
C ASN A 57 -7.29 5.64 -9.11
N LEU A 58 -6.64 5.85 -7.97
CA LEU A 58 -5.31 6.47 -7.90
C LEU A 58 -4.17 5.51 -8.25
N GLY A 59 -4.47 4.21 -8.27
CA GLY A 59 -3.44 3.19 -8.28
C GLY A 59 -2.75 3.00 -6.93
N VAL A 60 -1.84 2.04 -6.87
CA VAL A 60 -1.14 1.65 -5.63
C VAL A 60 -0.23 2.77 -5.15
N ALA A 61 0.70 3.25 -5.98
CA ALA A 61 1.64 4.32 -5.63
C ALA A 61 0.93 5.61 -5.19
N GLY A 62 -0.09 6.05 -5.94
CA GLY A 62 -0.87 7.25 -5.61
C GLY A 62 -1.61 7.11 -4.29
N SER A 63 -2.14 5.92 -4.00
CA SER A 63 -2.83 5.65 -2.73
C SER A 63 -1.86 5.64 -1.54
N TRP A 64 -0.69 5.04 -1.67
CA TRP A 64 0.35 5.07 -0.65
C TRP A 64 0.80 6.50 -0.36
N ASN A 65 1.06 7.29 -1.40
CA ASN A 65 1.44 8.70 -1.29
C ASN A 65 0.35 9.54 -0.60
N LEU A 66 -0.92 9.33 -0.97
CA LEU A 66 -2.04 10.04 -0.34
C LEU A 66 -2.15 9.67 1.14
N GLY A 67 -1.97 8.40 1.49
CA GLY A 67 -1.99 7.93 2.87
C GLY A 67 -0.88 8.56 3.73
N ILE A 68 0.34 8.64 3.20
CA ILE A 68 1.48 9.33 3.83
C ILE A 68 1.14 10.82 4.07
N LYS A 69 0.65 11.51 3.03
CA LYS A 69 0.24 12.93 3.10
C LYS A 69 -0.92 13.16 4.08
N ALA A 70 -1.80 12.17 4.28
CA ALA A 70 -2.92 12.26 5.22
C ALA A 70 -2.52 12.06 6.70
N ALA A 71 -1.28 11.63 6.95
CA ALA A 71 -0.71 11.44 8.28
C ALA A 71 0.75 11.96 8.34
N PRO A 72 1.01 13.26 8.08
CA PRO A 72 2.36 13.78 7.76
C PRO A 72 3.31 13.83 8.96
N PHE A 73 2.82 13.67 10.18
CA PHE A 73 3.64 13.80 11.40
C PHE A 73 3.95 12.45 12.06
N ALA A 74 3.77 11.36 11.35
CA ALA A 74 4.16 10.05 11.85
C ALA A 74 5.68 9.84 11.66
N PRO A 75 6.39 9.26 12.64
CA PRO A 75 7.82 8.93 12.47
C PRO A 75 8.03 7.82 11.42
N TRP A 76 7.02 7.00 11.19
CA TRP A 76 6.96 5.97 10.16
C TRP A 76 5.51 5.59 9.84
N TRP A 77 5.28 5.01 8.68
CA TRP A 77 3.98 4.53 8.20
C TRP A 77 4.05 3.03 7.95
N LEU A 78 3.05 2.29 8.43
CA LEU A 78 2.82 0.90 8.04
C LEU A 78 1.88 0.90 6.83
N ILE A 79 2.38 0.49 5.68
CA ILE A 79 1.65 0.38 4.42
C ILE A 79 1.29 -1.08 4.20
N VAL A 80 0.01 -1.36 3.90
CA VAL A 80 -0.53 -2.72 3.90
C VAL A 80 -1.53 -2.90 2.77
N ASN A 81 -1.43 -3.99 2.05
CA ASN A 81 -2.47 -4.42 1.11
C ASN A 81 -3.71 -4.87 1.89
N PHE A 82 -4.91 -4.59 1.35
CA PHE A 82 -6.18 -4.89 2.02
C PHE A 82 -6.45 -6.41 2.19
N ASP A 83 -5.71 -7.26 1.48
CA ASP A 83 -5.81 -8.72 1.50
C ASP A 83 -4.72 -9.41 2.37
N VAL A 84 -4.09 -8.64 3.23
CA VAL A 84 -3.21 -9.14 4.30
C VAL A 84 -4.05 -9.52 5.52
N THR A 85 -3.61 -10.52 6.29
CA THR A 85 -4.06 -10.76 7.66
C THR A 85 -2.85 -10.97 8.59
N TRP A 86 -3.01 -10.56 9.83
CA TRP A 86 -1.94 -10.53 10.82
C TRP A 86 -1.93 -11.79 11.68
N PRO A 87 -0.91 -12.65 11.59
CA PRO A 87 -0.63 -13.60 12.67
C PRO A 87 -0.45 -12.88 14.00
N ALA A 88 -0.87 -13.52 15.10
CA ALA A 88 -0.80 -12.91 16.42
C ALA A 88 0.60 -12.39 16.76
N GLY A 89 0.66 -11.12 17.20
CA GLY A 89 1.89 -10.43 17.55
C GLY A 89 2.67 -9.83 16.40
N SER A 90 2.29 -10.03 15.13
CA SER A 90 3.01 -9.46 13.97
C SER A 90 3.01 -7.94 13.99
N LEU A 91 1.89 -7.30 14.34
CA LEU A 91 1.81 -5.84 14.45
C LEU A 91 2.68 -5.30 15.58
N LYS A 92 2.78 -6.01 16.71
CA LYS A 92 3.69 -5.66 17.78
C LYS A 92 5.15 -5.70 17.31
N MET A 93 5.53 -6.74 16.53
CA MET A 93 6.87 -6.84 15.97
C MET A 93 7.18 -5.67 15.02
N PHE A 94 6.23 -5.23 14.19
CA PHE A 94 6.39 -4.00 13.39
C PHE A 94 6.61 -2.78 14.27
N ALA A 95 5.79 -2.60 15.33
CA ALA A 95 5.90 -1.47 16.23
C ALA A 95 7.25 -1.40 16.97
N GLU A 96 7.83 -2.55 17.30
CA GLU A 96 9.14 -2.66 17.98
C GLU A 96 10.33 -2.54 17.02
N THR A 97 10.11 -2.78 15.72
CA THR A 97 11.19 -2.86 14.71
C THR A 97 11.25 -1.61 13.84
N ALA A 98 10.10 -1.03 13.48
CA ALA A 98 10.02 0.12 12.59
C ALA A 98 10.59 1.39 13.24
N ASN A 99 11.29 2.19 12.44
CA ASN A 99 11.89 3.45 12.87
C ASN A 99 11.87 4.49 11.73
N ALA A 100 12.34 5.70 12.01
CA ALA A 100 12.29 6.80 11.06
C ALA A 100 13.27 6.68 9.87
N ASP A 101 14.28 5.81 9.94
CA ASP A 101 15.42 5.82 9.03
C ASP A 101 15.42 4.68 8.01
N GLU A 102 14.55 3.68 8.18
CA GLU A 102 14.56 2.43 7.42
C GLU A 102 13.22 2.10 6.77
N ILE A 103 13.26 1.23 5.77
CA ILE A 103 12.13 0.44 5.29
C ILE A 103 12.24 -0.94 5.92
N VAL A 104 11.19 -1.38 6.63
CA VAL A 104 11.11 -2.70 7.24
C VAL A 104 10.12 -3.54 6.46
N LEU A 105 10.59 -4.59 5.81
CA LEU A 105 9.78 -5.50 5.00
C LEU A 105 9.33 -6.70 5.83
N SER A 106 8.08 -7.13 5.64
CA SER A 106 7.54 -8.36 6.23
C SER A 106 8.16 -9.63 5.63
N GLN A 107 7.99 -10.74 6.34
CA GLN A 107 8.36 -12.08 5.88
C GLN A 107 7.18 -12.75 5.17
N CYS A 108 6.99 -12.43 3.89
CA CYS A 108 6.06 -13.13 3.01
C CYS A 108 6.62 -13.16 1.57
N LEU A 109 5.95 -13.87 0.64
CA LEU A 109 6.41 -13.99 -0.74
C LEU A 109 6.47 -12.65 -1.48
N GLN A 110 5.60 -11.71 -1.12
CA GLN A 110 5.59 -10.34 -1.61
C GLN A 110 5.79 -9.38 -0.44
N PRO A 111 7.04 -9.12 -0.02
CA PRO A 111 7.33 -8.37 1.21
C PRO A 111 6.74 -6.95 1.24
N TRP A 112 6.54 -6.34 0.08
CA TRP A 112 5.92 -5.03 -0.09
C TRP A 112 4.39 -5.04 0.06
N SER A 113 3.76 -6.19 0.32
CA SER A 113 2.34 -6.24 0.68
C SER A 113 2.06 -5.77 2.11
N ALA A 114 3.09 -5.78 3.00
CA ALA A 114 3.06 -5.18 4.33
C ALA A 114 4.46 -4.73 4.71
N PHE A 115 4.67 -3.43 4.78
CA PHE A 115 5.97 -2.85 5.10
C PHE A 115 5.84 -1.55 5.88
N ALA A 116 6.83 -1.27 6.72
CA ALA A 116 6.97 0.02 7.36
C ALA A 116 7.98 0.89 6.60
N ILE A 117 7.71 2.18 6.47
CA ILE A 117 8.59 3.15 5.84
C ILE A 117 8.79 4.36 6.75
N GLY A 118 10.04 4.72 7.00
CA GLY A 118 10.43 5.80 7.88
C GLY A 118 10.29 7.20 7.26
N GLU A 119 10.01 8.20 8.10
CA GLU A 119 9.92 9.60 7.69
C GLU A 119 11.19 10.11 7.00
N ASN A 120 12.36 9.74 7.51
CA ASN A 120 13.63 10.17 6.96
C ASN A 120 13.93 9.49 5.61
N VAL A 121 13.40 8.28 5.37
CA VAL A 121 13.47 7.65 4.03
C VAL A 121 12.69 8.48 3.03
N ILE A 122 11.45 8.86 3.37
CA ILE A 122 10.64 9.74 2.49
C ILE A 122 11.34 11.08 2.24
N LYS A 123 11.99 11.67 3.24
CA LYS A 123 12.73 12.94 3.07
C LYS A 123 13.93 12.80 2.11
N ARG A 124 14.63 11.65 2.14
CA ARG A 124 15.81 11.41 1.28
C ARG A 124 15.46 10.95 -0.12
N VAL A 125 14.52 10.03 -0.24
CA VAL A 125 14.21 9.34 -1.50
C VAL A 125 13.02 9.98 -2.23
N GLY A 126 12.14 10.66 -1.50
CA GLY A 126 10.87 11.18 -2.01
C GLY A 126 9.74 10.17 -1.89
N LEU A 127 8.61 10.49 -2.51
CA LEU A 127 7.42 9.64 -2.58
C LEU A 127 7.54 8.57 -3.67
N PHE A 128 6.59 7.64 -3.72
CA PHE A 128 6.49 6.63 -4.78
C PHE A 128 6.19 7.30 -6.13
N ASP A 129 6.69 6.72 -7.22
CA ASP A 129 6.41 7.22 -8.57
C ASP A 129 4.99 6.80 -9.01
N GLU A 130 4.08 7.78 -9.11
CA GLU A 130 2.68 7.56 -9.53
C GLU A 130 2.55 7.26 -11.03
N GLY A 131 3.63 7.29 -11.79
CA GLY A 131 3.69 6.83 -13.18
C GLY A 131 3.49 5.31 -13.31
N PHE A 132 3.75 4.54 -12.25
CA PHE A 132 3.40 3.11 -12.16
C PHE A 132 1.91 2.95 -11.82
N HIS A 133 1.06 3.30 -12.76
CA HIS A 133 -0.39 3.26 -12.57
C HIS A 133 -1.01 2.09 -13.36
N PRO A 134 -2.01 1.39 -12.81
CA PRO A 134 -2.51 1.46 -11.44
C PRO A 134 -1.72 0.59 -10.44
N ALA A 135 -0.88 -0.34 -10.90
CA ALA A 135 -0.10 -1.25 -10.05
C ALA A 135 1.09 -1.82 -10.81
N TYR A 136 2.01 -2.47 -10.07
CA TYR A 136 3.24 -3.12 -10.50
C TYR A 136 4.42 -2.19 -10.74
N PHE A 137 5.56 -2.61 -10.22
CA PHE A 137 6.89 -1.97 -10.29
C PHE A 137 7.06 -0.68 -9.46
N GLU A 138 6.04 -0.18 -8.76
CA GLU A 138 6.17 0.95 -7.84
C GLU A 138 7.11 0.65 -6.67
N ASP A 139 7.09 -0.58 -6.18
CA ASP A 139 7.97 -1.12 -5.13
C ASP A 139 9.40 -1.37 -5.66
N ASN A 140 9.52 -1.96 -6.84
CA ASN A 140 10.80 -2.19 -7.50
C ASN A 140 11.52 -0.87 -7.82
N ASP A 141 10.78 0.13 -8.31
CA ASP A 141 11.33 1.46 -8.55
C ASP A 141 11.78 2.12 -7.24
N TYR A 142 10.94 2.04 -6.21
CA TYR A 142 11.30 2.62 -4.91
C TYR A 142 12.55 1.95 -4.33
N ALA A 143 12.63 0.62 -4.38
CA ALA A 143 13.82 -0.12 -3.95
C ALA A 143 15.07 0.27 -4.75
N ARG A 144 14.94 0.49 -6.06
CA ARG A 144 16.05 0.95 -6.92
C ARG A 144 16.54 2.36 -6.52
N ARG A 145 15.62 3.27 -6.16
CA ARG A 145 15.98 4.64 -5.71
C ARG A 145 16.57 4.66 -4.30
N CYS A 146 16.25 3.69 -3.46
CA CYS A 146 16.87 3.53 -2.16
C CYS A 146 18.28 2.98 -2.29
N SER A 147 19.20 3.39 -1.42
CA SER A 147 20.39 2.61 -1.15
C SER A 147 19.99 1.31 -0.43
N GLY A 148 20.64 0.18 -0.73
CA GLY A 148 20.33 -1.09 -0.09
C GLY A 148 20.39 -1.09 1.44
N GLU A 149 21.08 -0.11 2.01
CA GLU A 149 21.27 0.07 3.46
C GLU A 149 20.00 0.48 4.21
N VAL A 150 19.02 1.09 3.52
CA VAL A 150 17.77 1.55 4.16
C VAL A 150 16.64 0.52 4.09
N ILE A 151 16.81 -0.59 3.38
CA ILE A 151 15.81 -1.66 3.24
C ILE A 151 16.22 -2.84 4.09
N ARG A 152 15.41 -3.19 5.08
CA ARG A 152 15.67 -4.27 6.02
C ARG A 152 14.54 -5.30 6.00
N PRO A 153 14.77 -6.51 5.47
CA PRO A 153 13.88 -7.65 5.70
C PRO A 153 13.85 -8.01 7.19
N ALA A 154 12.66 -8.23 7.72
CA ALA A 154 12.46 -8.61 9.12
C ALA A 154 11.65 -9.92 9.20
N PRO A 155 11.87 -10.77 10.22
CA PRO A 155 11.16 -12.03 10.39
C PRO A 155 9.75 -11.80 10.97
N ILE A 156 9.00 -10.88 10.39
CA ILE A 156 7.64 -10.51 10.78
C ILE A 156 6.65 -11.26 9.89
N PRO A 157 5.97 -12.29 10.40
CA PRO A 157 5.08 -13.12 9.61
C PRO A 157 3.84 -12.33 9.19
N VAL A 158 3.41 -12.50 7.96
CA VAL A 158 2.20 -11.92 7.39
C VAL A 158 1.56 -12.93 6.45
N ASN A 159 0.25 -13.12 6.55
CA ASN A 159 -0.50 -13.90 5.58
C ASN A 159 -1.03 -12.96 4.50
N HIS A 160 -0.65 -13.20 3.24
CA HIS A 160 -1.09 -12.42 2.10
C HIS A 160 -1.90 -13.29 1.13
N GLN A 161 -3.16 -12.95 0.92
CA GLN A 161 -4.02 -13.60 -0.07
C GLN A 161 -3.80 -12.93 -1.44
N ASN A 162 -2.69 -13.26 -2.08
CA ASN A 162 -2.27 -12.65 -3.33
C ASN A 162 -3.36 -12.62 -4.41
N SER A 163 -3.39 -11.54 -5.21
CA SER A 163 -4.28 -11.35 -6.37
C SER A 163 -5.78 -11.26 -6.06
N SER A 164 -6.16 -10.86 -4.85
CA SER A 164 -7.57 -10.75 -4.46
C SER A 164 -8.37 -9.76 -5.30
N THR A 165 -7.75 -8.67 -5.76
CA THR A 165 -8.38 -7.71 -6.69
C THR A 165 -8.67 -8.35 -8.04
N LEU A 166 -7.74 -9.16 -8.57
CA LEU A 166 -7.88 -9.83 -9.87
C LEU A 166 -8.95 -10.92 -9.83
N ALA A 167 -9.08 -11.62 -8.70
CA ALA A 167 -10.09 -12.65 -8.51
C ALA A 167 -11.50 -12.07 -8.30
N ALA A 168 -11.61 -10.84 -7.81
CA ALA A 168 -12.88 -10.19 -7.49
C ALA A 168 -13.57 -9.52 -8.70
N ALA A 169 -12.83 -9.27 -9.80
CA ALA A 169 -13.32 -8.60 -10.98
C ALA A 169 -12.59 -9.14 -12.23
N ASP A 170 -13.20 -9.05 -13.39
CA ASP A 170 -12.62 -9.50 -14.66
C ASP A 170 -11.55 -8.52 -15.18
N TYR A 171 -10.44 -8.42 -14.41
CA TYR A 171 -9.32 -7.53 -14.71
C TYR A 171 -8.16 -8.21 -15.49
N GLY A 172 -8.32 -9.47 -15.93
CA GLY A 172 -7.21 -10.25 -16.50
C GLY A 172 -6.49 -9.57 -17.68
N GLU A 173 -7.22 -9.11 -18.69
CA GLU A 173 -6.63 -8.39 -19.84
C GLU A 173 -6.01 -7.05 -19.44
N LYS A 174 -6.75 -6.27 -18.65
CA LYS A 174 -6.27 -4.99 -18.11
C LYS A 174 -5.00 -5.18 -17.30
N ASN A 175 -4.95 -6.21 -16.47
CA ASN A 175 -3.79 -6.57 -15.68
C ASN A 175 -2.56 -6.87 -16.53
N ASN A 176 -2.68 -7.72 -17.54
CA ASN A 176 -1.57 -8.08 -18.42
C ASN A 176 -1.02 -6.87 -19.17
N ARG A 177 -1.91 -6.04 -19.74
CA ARG A 177 -1.52 -4.80 -20.42
C ARG A 177 -0.78 -3.85 -19.48
N THR A 178 -1.30 -3.68 -18.26
CA THR A 178 -0.68 -2.82 -17.25
C THR A 178 0.69 -3.32 -16.84
N TYR A 179 0.83 -4.63 -16.60
CA TYR A 179 2.11 -5.23 -16.25
C TYR A 179 3.19 -4.96 -17.31
N ILE A 180 2.88 -5.21 -18.59
CA ILE A 180 3.81 -4.97 -19.71
C ILE A 180 4.16 -3.47 -19.79
N SER A 181 3.17 -2.59 -19.79
CA SER A 181 3.40 -1.15 -19.86
C SER A 181 4.24 -0.61 -18.70
N ASN A 182 4.03 -1.13 -17.48
CA ASN A 182 4.81 -0.72 -16.33
C ASN A 182 6.21 -1.35 -16.29
N LEU A 183 6.38 -2.55 -16.84
CA LEU A 183 7.69 -3.15 -17.04
C LEU A 183 8.55 -2.29 -17.99
N ASP A 184 8.00 -1.89 -19.15
CA ASP A 184 8.68 -1.02 -20.10
C ASP A 184 9.07 0.33 -19.47
N TYR A 185 8.16 0.90 -18.70
CA TYR A 185 8.42 2.14 -17.98
C TYR A 185 9.53 1.98 -16.93
N PHE A 186 9.54 0.88 -16.19
CA PHE A 186 10.57 0.57 -15.21
C PHE A 186 11.93 0.38 -15.89
N GLN A 187 11.97 -0.33 -17.03
CA GLN A 187 13.20 -0.55 -17.82
C GLN A 187 13.75 0.74 -18.42
N ALA A 188 12.86 1.66 -18.81
CA ALA A 188 13.22 3.01 -19.29
C ALA A 188 13.72 3.94 -18.18
N GLY A 189 13.71 3.52 -16.92
CA GLY A 189 14.22 4.29 -15.78
C GLY A 189 13.17 4.92 -14.88
N GLY A 190 11.88 4.81 -15.18
CA GLY A 190 10.80 5.50 -14.43
C GLY A 190 10.90 7.03 -14.52
N GLY A 191 10.28 7.75 -13.58
CA GLY A 191 10.48 9.21 -13.41
C GLY A 191 9.70 10.10 -14.38
N GLY A 192 8.89 9.53 -15.25
CA GLY A 192 8.11 10.27 -16.26
C GLY A 192 6.59 10.15 -16.03
N TRP A 193 6.07 10.70 -14.95
CA TRP A 193 4.62 10.74 -14.76
C TRP A 193 3.96 11.56 -15.87
N SER A 194 3.02 10.96 -16.62
CA SER A 194 2.22 11.68 -17.59
C SER A 194 0.74 11.31 -17.46
N LEU A 195 -0.13 12.29 -17.74
CA LEU A 195 -1.57 12.06 -17.74
C LEU A 195 -1.99 11.05 -18.83
N GLU A 196 -1.28 11.04 -19.97
CA GLU A 196 -1.52 10.10 -21.07
C GLU A 196 -1.25 8.68 -20.63
N ARG A 197 -0.13 8.42 -19.94
CA ARG A 197 0.21 7.11 -19.40
C ARG A 197 -0.82 6.62 -18.39
N ARG A 198 -1.28 7.50 -17.49
CA ARG A 198 -2.31 7.16 -16.50
C ARG A 198 -3.62 6.75 -17.19
N ARG A 199 -4.06 7.51 -18.20
CA ARG A 199 -5.28 7.21 -18.97
C ARG A 199 -5.15 5.89 -19.73
N ALA A 200 -3.99 5.62 -20.34
CA ALA A 200 -3.76 4.39 -21.08
C ALA A 200 -3.85 3.12 -20.20
N ASN A 201 -3.48 3.22 -18.93
CA ASN A 201 -3.43 2.12 -17.96
C ASN A 201 -4.58 2.13 -16.96
N SER A 202 -5.56 3.03 -17.08
CA SER A 202 -6.68 3.09 -16.14
C SER A 202 -7.50 1.78 -16.13
N TRP A 203 -7.92 1.38 -14.94
CA TRP A 203 -8.83 0.26 -14.71
C TRP A 203 -10.27 0.72 -14.46
N ASP A 204 -10.52 2.01 -14.61
CA ASP A 204 -11.84 2.63 -14.46
C ASP A 204 -12.78 2.30 -15.65
#